data_8f3f04b394a014cdd3ebf5ab6aaf154d
#
_entry.id   8f3f04b394a014cdd3ebf5ab6aaf154d
#
_cell.length_a   1.000
_cell.length_b   1.000
_cell.length_c   1.000
_cell.angle_alpha   90.00
_cell.angle_beta   90.00
_cell.angle_gamma   90.00
#
_symmetry.space_group_name_H-M   'P 1'
#
loop_
_entity.id
_entity.type
_entity.pdbx_description
1 polymer ?
#
loop_
_entity_poly.entity_id
_entity_poly.type
_entity_poly.pdbx_seq_one_letter_code
_entity_poly.pdbx_strand_id
1 'polypeptide(L)'
;MPTRRNIITLAAVAAFMPIKLVQAAVTEFTMEAFKAAQKAGKPILVDVWASWCPTCKAQGPILKSLLADPKNKDMVMLRVNFDTQLDVLKAFNVQSQSTLIVFKGAKETGRSVGDTDAGSIGALLATAI
;
A
#
# COMPACT_ATOMS: atom_id res chain seq x y z
N MET A 1 44.31 -55.45 -7.21
CA MET A 1 44.06 -54.16 -7.88
C MET A 1 43.05 -53.37 -7.04
N PRO A 2 43.45 -52.23 -6.50
CA PRO A 2 42.50 -51.47 -5.70
C PRO A 2 41.56 -50.66 -6.61
N THR A 3 40.29 -50.95 -6.54
CA THR A 3 39.23 -50.17 -7.19
C THR A 3 39.07 -48.85 -6.45
N ARG A 4 39.41 -47.78 -7.11
CA ARG A 4 39.15 -46.40 -6.59
C ARG A 4 37.63 -46.14 -6.67
N ARG A 5 36.99 -46.17 -5.51
CA ARG A 5 35.62 -45.67 -5.36
C ARG A 5 35.69 -44.12 -5.33
N ASN A 6 35.28 -43.50 -6.41
CA ASN A 6 35.06 -42.07 -6.43
C ASN A 6 33.80 -41.76 -5.59
N ILE A 7 34.01 -41.22 -4.41
CA ILE A 7 32.92 -40.66 -3.60
C ILE A 7 32.67 -39.27 -4.19
N ILE A 8 31.59 -39.16 -4.95
CA ILE A 8 31.07 -37.85 -5.38
C ILE A 8 30.34 -37.27 -4.17
N THR A 9 30.97 -36.37 -3.48
CA THR A 9 30.34 -35.57 -2.44
C THR A 9 29.43 -34.55 -3.13
N LEU A 10 28.12 -34.82 -3.14
CA LEU A 10 27.15 -33.83 -3.53
C LEU A 10 27.12 -32.76 -2.45
N ALA A 11 27.75 -31.63 -2.70
CA ALA A 11 27.59 -30.44 -1.87
C ALA A 11 26.21 -29.88 -2.17
N ALA A 12 25.27 -30.08 -1.23
CA ALA A 12 23.98 -29.41 -1.26
C ALA A 12 24.22 -27.92 -0.99
N VAL A 13 24.21 -27.13 -2.05
CA VAL A 13 24.18 -25.67 -1.94
C VAL A 13 22.78 -25.31 -1.48
N ALA A 14 22.60 -25.07 -0.20
CA ALA A 14 21.40 -24.47 0.33
C ALA A 14 21.35 -23.02 -0.20
N ALA A 15 20.50 -22.80 -1.21
CA ALA A 15 20.23 -21.45 -1.68
C ALA A 15 19.45 -20.73 -0.58
N PHE A 16 20.12 -19.89 0.19
CA PHE A 16 19.49 -18.92 1.06
C PHE A 16 18.86 -17.86 0.17
N MET A 17 17.55 -17.99 -0.08
CA MET A 17 16.78 -16.87 -0.60
C MET A 17 16.60 -15.87 0.54
N PRO A 18 17.07 -14.62 0.40
CA PRO A 18 16.77 -13.61 1.40
C PRO A 18 15.25 -13.43 1.40
N ILE A 19 14.61 -13.69 2.54
CA ILE A 19 13.22 -13.32 2.78
C ILE A 19 13.24 -11.80 2.76
N LYS A 20 12.79 -11.20 1.64
CA LYS A 20 12.50 -9.79 1.62
C LYS A 20 11.33 -9.60 2.59
N LEU A 21 11.63 -9.09 3.77
CA LEU A 21 10.64 -8.44 4.60
C LEU A 21 10.04 -7.34 3.74
N VAL A 22 8.86 -7.60 3.17
CA VAL A 22 8.06 -6.58 2.53
C VAL A 22 7.53 -5.71 3.67
N GLN A 23 8.36 -4.76 4.11
CA GLN A 23 7.83 -3.60 4.80
C GLN A 23 6.84 -2.99 3.81
N ALA A 24 5.60 -2.74 4.27
CA ALA A 24 4.64 -1.96 3.52
C ALA A 24 5.27 -0.58 3.28
N ALA A 25 6.14 -0.49 2.27
CA ALA A 25 6.73 0.75 1.84
C ALA A 25 5.60 1.62 1.32
N VAL A 26 5.53 2.86 1.82
CA VAL A 26 4.62 3.86 1.27
C VAL A 26 4.96 4.02 -0.20
N THR A 27 4.02 3.65 -1.06
CA THR A 27 4.18 3.78 -2.50
C THR A 27 3.69 5.15 -2.94
N GLU A 28 4.55 5.91 -3.59
CA GLU A 28 4.16 7.18 -4.19
C GLU A 28 3.11 6.94 -5.28
N PHE A 29 2.07 7.80 -5.31
CA PHE A 29 1.04 7.75 -6.33
C PHE A 29 1.63 8.05 -7.71
N THR A 30 1.39 7.17 -8.64
CA THR A 30 1.51 7.43 -10.07
C THR A 30 0.21 7.01 -10.74
N MET A 31 -0.16 7.71 -11.81
CA MET A 31 -1.36 7.34 -12.56
C MET A 31 -1.24 5.93 -13.16
N GLU A 32 -0.03 5.55 -13.52
CA GLU A 32 0.26 4.20 -14.05
C GLU A 32 0.00 3.12 -12.98
N ALA A 33 0.54 3.29 -11.77
CA ALA A 33 0.33 2.34 -10.68
C ALA A 33 -1.15 2.27 -10.26
N PHE A 34 -1.83 3.42 -10.24
CA PHE A 34 -3.25 3.50 -9.93
C PHE A 34 -4.10 2.73 -10.95
N LYS A 35 -3.89 2.98 -12.24
CA LYS A 35 -4.62 2.27 -13.31
C LYS A 35 -4.32 0.77 -13.33
N ALA A 36 -3.09 0.37 -13.06
CA ALA A 36 -2.71 -1.05 -12.97
C ALA A 36 -3.46 -1.74 -11.82
N ALA A 37 -3.55 -1.12 -10.65
CA ALA A 37 -4.30 -1.64 -9.51
C ALA A 37 -5.80 -1.71 -9.80
N GLN A 38 -6.36 -0.71 -10.48
CA GLN A 38 -7.76 -0.71 -10.91
C GLN A 38 -8.05 -1.85 -11.88
N LYS A 39 -7.19 -2.06 -12.87
CA LYS A 39 -7.32 -3.13 -13.85
C LYS A 39 -7.24 -4.51 -13.20
N ALA A 40 -6.42 -4.66 -12.16
CA ALA A 40 -6.32 -5.88 -11.37
C ALA A 40 -7.51 -6.09 -10.41
N GLY A 41 -8.44 -5.16 -10.33
CA GLY A 41 -9.61 -5.23 -9.45
C GLY A 41 -9.27 -5.12 -7.97
N LYS A 42 -8.12 -4.57 -7.63
CA LYS A 42 -7.64 -4.48 -6.24
C LYS A 42 -8.36 -3.41 -5.43
N PRO A 43 -8.46 -3.60 -4.11
CA PRO A 43 -8.81 -2.50 -3.20
C PRO A 43 -7.65 -1.49 -3.16
N ILE A 44 -7.97 -0.21 -3.26
CA ILE A 44 -6.99 0.87 -3.36
C ILE A 44 -7.31 1.94 -2.33
N LEU A 45 -6.30 2.36 -1.56
CA LEU A 45 -6.34 3.54 -0.72
C LEU A 45 -5.46 4.62 -1.33
N VAL A 46 -6.07 5.75 -1.66
CA VAL A 46 -5.35 6.96 -2.04
C VAL A 46 -5.26 7.85 -0.81
N ASP A 47 -4.04 8.07 -0.33
CA ASP A 47 -3.73 8.88 0.86
C ASP A 47 -3.13 10.22 0.41
N VAL A 48 -3.90 11.29 0.55
CA VAL A 48 -3.43 12.65 0.23
C VAL A 48 -2.71 13.22 1.45
N TRP A 49 -1.42 13.39 1.32
CA TRP A 49 -0.50 13.67 2.41
C TRP A 49 0.34 14.91 2.15
N ALA A 50 0.70 15.63 3.22
CA ALA A 50 1.70 16.67 3.22
C ALA A 50 2.64 16.50 4.41
N SER A 51 3.94 16.81 4.22
CA SER A 51 4.96 16.64 5.26
C SER A 51 4.74 17.54 6.48
N TRP A 52 4.08 18.66 6.30
CA TRP A 52 3.79 19.66 7.35
C TRP A 52 2.43 19.45 8.04
N CYS A 53 1.66 18.48 7.62
CA CYS A 53 0.28 18.26 8.06
C CYS A 53 0.21 17.45 9.37
N PRO A 54 -0.23 18.05 10.50
CA PRO A 54 -0.37 17.31 11.77
C PRO A 54 -1.39 16.18 11.71
N THR A 55 -2.51 16.39 11.03
CA THR A 55 -3.56 15.38 10.86
C THR A 55 -3.04 14.18 10.06
N CYS A 56 -2.23 14.41 9.03
CA CYS A 56 -1.58 13.34 8.28
C CYS A 56 -0.64 12.51 9.16
N LYS A 57 0.09 13.18 10.06
CA LYS A 57 0.95 12.49 11.05
C LYS A 57 0.14 11.63 12.00
N ALA A 58 -1.02 12.10 12.43
CA ALA A 58 -1.92 11.32 13.29
C ALA A 58 -2.52 10.13 12.56
N GLN A 59 -2.80 10.25 11.28
CA GLN A 59 -3.31 9.16 10.44
C GLN A 59 -2.27 8.06 10.20
N GLY A 60 -1.00 8.40 10.14
CA GLY A 60 0.08 7.47 9.77
C GLY A 60 0.10 6.17 10.56
N PRO A 61 0.18 6.19 11.90
CA PRO A 61 0.15 4.97 12.71
C PRO A 61 -1.15 4.18 12.58
N ILE A 62 -2.28 4.87 12.42
CA ILE A 62 -3.60 4.25 12.24
C ILE A 62 -3.63 3.47 10.94
N LEU A 63 -3.22 4.09 9.84
CA LEU A 63 -3.16 3.44 8.52
C LEU A 63 -2.18 2.27 8.52
N LYS A 64 -1.02 2.44 9.14
CA LYS A 64 -0.04 1.35 9.27
C LYS A 64 -0.62 0.12 9.98
N SER A 65 -1.32 0.35 11.08
CA SER A 65 -1.98 -0.72 11.85
C SER A 65 -3.10 -1.40 11.05
N LEU A 66 -3.95 -0.62 10.40
CA LEU A 66 -5.06 -1.16 9.60
C LEU A 66 -4.57 -1.95 8.39
N LEU A 67 -3.53 -1.47 7.71
CA LEU A 67 -2.96 -2.16 6.55
C LEU A 67 -2.19 -3.43 6.93
N ALA A 68 -1.74 -3.55 8.18
CA ALA A 68 -1.14 -4.76 8.71
C ALA A 68 -2.18 -5.84 9.07
N ASP A 69 -3.46 -5.49 9.16
CA ASP A 69 -4.53 -6.45 9.41
C ASP A 69 -4.67 -7.39 8.19
N PRO A 70 -4.71 -8.73 8.40
CA PRO A 70 -4.83 -9.71 7.31
C PRO A 70 -6.01 -9.48 6.38
N LYS A 71 -7.13 -8.92 6.85
CA LYS A 71 -8.29 -8.60 6.02
C LYS A 71 -8.01 -7.54 4.96
N ASN A 72 -7.01 -6.69 5.18
CA ASN A 72 -6.58 -5.63 4.27
C ASN A 72 -5.31 -5.98 3.48
N LYS A 73 -4.89 -7.24 3.47
CA LYS A 73 -3.63 -7.70 2.85
C LYS A 73 -3.48 -7.35 1.38
N ASP A 74 -4.58 -7.25 0.64
CA ASP A 74 -4.57 -6.97 -0.79
C ASP A 74 -4.72 -5.47 -1.10
N MET A 75 -4.89 -4.64 -0.07
CA MET A 75 -5.03 -3.19 -0.21
C MET A 75 -3.75 -2.56 -0.76
N VAL A 76 -3.88 -1.86 -1.86
CA VAL A 76 -2.80 -1.07 -2.44
C VAL A 76 -2.91 0.36 -1.92
N MET A 77 -1.92 0.82 -1.19
CA MET A 77 -1.86 2.20 -0.71
C MET A 77 -0.97 3.05 -1.61
N LEU A 78 -1.54 4.10 -2.16
CA LEU A 78 -0.84 5.08 -3.00
C LEU A 78 -0.92 6.45 -2.35
N ARG A 79 0.23 7.06 -2.07
CA ARG A 79 0.31 8.37 -1.42
C ARG A 79 0.48 9.47 -2.43
N VAL A 80 -0.43 10.43 -2.39
CA VAL A 80 -0.37 11.67 -3.19
C VAL A 80 0.29 12.77 -2.35
N ASN A 81 1.30 13.42 -2.91
CA ASN A 81 1.89 14.60 -2.30
C ASN A 81 1.02 15.83 -2.62
N PHE A 82 0.39 16.38 -1.59
CA PHE A 82 -0.51 17.54 -1.71
C PHE A 82 0.19 18.77 -2.28
N ASP A 83 1.48 18.94 -1.98
CA ASP A 83 2.20 20.15 -2.38
C ASP A 83 2.72 20.11 -3.81
N THR A 84 2.92 18.92 -4.38
CA THR A 84 3.61 18.74 -5.67
C THR A 84 2.78 18.08 -6.76
N GLN A 85 1.79 17.25 -6.41
CA GLN A 85 0.98 16.51 -7.38
C GLN A 85 -0.38 17.19 -7.63
N LEU A 86 -0.35 18.44 -8.05
CA LEU A 86 -1.55 19.27 -8.22
C LEU A 86 -2.51 18.74 -9.29
N ASP A 87 -1.99 18.12 -10.34
CA ASP A 87 -2.76 17.49 -11.39
C ASP A 87 -3.58 16.29 -10.88
N VAL A 88 -3.02 15.52 -9.95
CA VAL A 88 -3.71 14.40 -9.30
C VAL A 88 -4.82 14.91 -8.39
N LEU A 89 -4.56 15.98 -7.62
CA LEU A 89 -5.58 16.60 -6.78
C LEU A 89 -6.77 17.08 -7.60
N LYS A 90 -6.53 17.67 -8.75
CA LYS A 90 -7.59 18.07 -9.69
C LYS A 90 -8.36 16.87 -10.23
N ALA A 91 -7.66 15.82 -10.65
CA ALA A 91 -8.27 14.62 -11.21
C ALA A 91 -9.22 13.93 -10.20
N PHE A 92 -8.88 13.95 -8.92
CA PHE A 92 -9.70 13.38 -7.86
C PHE A 92 -10.62 14.38 -7.16
N ASN A 93 -10.63 15.64 -7.59
CA ASN A 93 -11.40 16.71 -6.96
C ASN A 93 -11.10 16.82 -5.44
N VAL A 94 -9.82 16.85 -5.10
CA VAL A 94 -9.32 16.96 -3.73
C VAL A 94 -8.92 18.40 -3.44
N GLN A 95 -9.40 18.95 -2.33
CA GLN A 95 -9.14 20.33 -1.92
C GLN A 95 -8.32 20.43 -0.63
N SER A 96 -8.09 19.32 0.07
CA SER A 96 -7.41 19.31 1.36
C SER A 96 -6.49 18.10 1.49
N GLN A 97 -5.37 18.29 2.18
CA GLN A 97 -4.55 17.19 2.69
C GLN A 97 -5.37 16.37 3.71
N SER A 98 -4.89 15.20 4.08
CA SER A 98 -5.60 14.26 4.95
C SER A 98 -6.89 13.70 4.35
N THR A 99 -7.04 13.80 3.04
CA THR A 99 -8.12 13.14 2.31
C THR A 99 -7.74 11.70 2.05
N LEU A 100 -8.62 10.79 2.43
CA LEU A 100 -8.51 9.36 2.16
C LEU A 100 -9.59 8.99 1.16
N ILE A 101 -9.20 8.40 0.04
CA ILE A 101 -10.13 7.94 -1.00
C ILE A 101 -9.94 6.45 -1.21
N VAL A 102 -11.02 5.70 -1.18
CA VAL A 102 -10.98 4.25 -1.34
C VAL A 102 -11.67 3.84 -2.62
N PHE A 103 -11.03 2.93 -3.35
CA PHE A 103 -11.54 2.35 -4.60
C PHE A 103 -11.59 0.84 -4.49
N LYS A 104 -12.59 0.25 -5.12
CA LYS A 104 -12.56 -1.17 -5.47
C LYS A 104 -12.47 -1.29 -6.98
N GLY A 105 -11.29 -1.65 -7.49
CA GLY A 105 -11.05 -1.56 -8.92
C GLY A 105 -11.28 -0.13 -9.44
N ALA A 106 -12.12 0.03 -10.44
CA ALA A 106 -12.42 1.32 -11.04
C ALA A 106 -13.43 2.18 -10.24
N LYS A 107 -14.08 1.62 -9.21
CA LYS A 107 -15.16 2.28 -8.49
C LYS A 107 -14.66 2.91 -7.19
N GLU A 108 -14.87 4.22 -7.02
CA GLU A 108 -14.72 4.87 -5.72
C GLU A 108 -15.82 4.39 -4.77
N THR A 109 -15.42 3.83 -3.62
CA THR A 109 -16.35 3.28 -2.63
C THR A 109 -16.60 4.22 -1.46
N GLY A 110 -15.71 5.19 -1.26
CA GLY A 110 -15.87 6.21 -0.22
C GLY A 110 -14.66 7.11 -0.11
N ARG A 111 -14.84 8.20 0.62
CA ARG A 111 -13.77 9.13 0.99
C ARG A 111 -14.05 9.80 2.32
N SER A 112 -12.99 10.26 2.97
CA SER A 112 -13.08 11.08 4.18
C SER A 112 -12.00 12.15 4.16
N VAL A 113 -12.22 13.23 4.89
CA VAL A 113 -11.26 14.32 5.03
C VAL A 113 -11.00 14.56 6.51
N GLY A 114 -9.72 14.49 6.91
CA GLY A 114 -9.29 14.80 8.25
C GLY A 114 -9.70 13.79 9.33
N ASP A 115 -10.12 12.59 8.97
CA ASP A 115 -10.50 11.54 9.90
C ASP A 115 -9.27 10.98 10.62
N THR A 116 -9.31 10.94 11.96
CA THR A 116 -8.27 10.38 12.83
C THR A 116 -8.82 9.28 13.75
N ASP A 117 -9.99 8.78 13.49
CA ASP A 117 -10.59 7.67 14.22
C ASP A 117 -10.32 6.33 13.53
N ALA A 118 -9.66 5.41 14.24
CA ALA A 118 -9.29 4.11 13.69
C ALA A 118 -10.51 3.27 13.26
N GLY A 119 -11.59 3.33 14.01
CA GLY A 119 -12.84 2.62 13.68
C GLY A 119 -13.48 3.15 12.40
N SER A 120 -13.56 4.45 12.25
CA SER A 120 -14.12 5.14 11.08
C SER A 120 -13.26 4.89 9.83
N ILE A 121 -11.94 5.02 9.96
CA ILE A 121 -11.02 4.73 8.84
C ILE A 121 -11.08 3.24 8.46
N GLY A 122 -11.11 2.36 9.45
CA GLY A 122 -11.26 0.92 9.21
C GLY A 122 -12.54 0.57 8.45
N ALA A 123 -13.65 1.21 8.79
CA ALA A 123 -14.93 1.06 8.08
C ALA A 123 -14.83 1.56 6.64
N LEU A 124 -14.12 2.67 6.41
CA LEU A 124 -13.88 3.19 5.07
C LEU A 124 -13.09 2.18 4.21
N LEU A 125 -12.00 1.61 4.74
CA LEU A 125 -11.23 0.58 4.03
C LEU A 125 -12.07 -0.65 3.72
N ALA A 126 -12.94 -1.06 4.65
CA ALA A 126 -13.80 -2.22 4.49
C ALA A 126 -14.79 -2.09 3.32
N THR A 127 -15.09 -0.88 2.84
CA THR A 127 -15.97 -0.67 1.68
C THR A 127 -15.41 -1.27 0.40
N ALA A 128 -14.12 -1.53 0.34
CA ALA A 128 -13.44 -2.07 -0.84
C ALA A 128 -13.05 -3.55 -0.72
N ILE A 129 -13.39 -4.19 0.39
CA ILE A 129 -13.04 -5.59 0.64
C ILE A 129 -14.20 -6.53 0.30
#